data_9d8f3b87a29d8b5be30d5d6c18aff2a0
#
_entry.id   9d8f3b87a29d8b5be30d5d6c18aff2a0
#
_cell.length_a   1.000
_cell.length_b   1.000
_cell.length_c   1.000
_cell.angle_alpha   90.00
_cell.angle_beta   90.00
_cell.angle_gamma   90.00
#
_symmetry.space_group_name_H-M   'P 1'
#
loop_
_entity.id
_entity.type
_entity.pdbx_description
1 polymer ?
#
loop_
_entity_poly.entity_id
_entity_poly.type
_entity_poly.pdbx_seq_one_letter_code
_entity_poly.pdbx_strand_id
1 'polypeptide(L)'
;MELQKKEFITYKHLERLFTSQEYFVWNLNVDKVLSDFNIEDESTNSLWEIFDDLNNEEDLDNYKFVEIIKNGFNLVNQLFIKQIKDWAIKEKKKIIIINEKNNQLAFQKTIDALNDPEIDWIVNPVFIFDDLISKCALYIKDQKKLFSLIHSSKTKLKNYIKAYFDFNVLIKNNIEINEYLFFNYDSKKEYLKSNDLSFVYSKYCWTQKSSPSKQFKKPIEEHVKYSIIEKLKTGIITFKLNKKTNEEEPIITLFLKDFDDFILQIKNAKNIPFSGNINQKDLTIWGSNPLFNDLFNYQDYGIKKVSGNLLKKSELIELYLGTKKINDFAKNKLSLNYVLTNKSQYDKEIIKSYLNKIEINNIVWYDFEGFSMPYSILAHTKPYQQLVFQLSLIRTEKEQIIFNENLVIDPQKISTNDFVNIIEKIYWSKAQYYVVYNKNYEILKLKEMIELIEKDENLSLETKKSLSNKVKLIEQNTVDLLDLFSISQSKDKIPPIFIPDLLGFSSIKKIENYINNNNIKLKVMIKPYKNLNIQNGLMAMNKGIQRYLNSIGDLEWEKESKNLAEYCENDVYAMIMVYFFVKKIYQEN
;
A
#
# COMPACT_ATOMS: atom_id res chain seq x y z
N MET A 1 -1.60 -39.82 -18.08
CA MET A 1 -0.87 -38.77 -18.85
C MET A 1 -1.27 -37.43 -18.27
N GLU A 2 -0.53 -36.96 -17.29
CA GLU A 2 -0.72 -35.59 -16.76
C GLU A 2 -0.35 -34.62 -17.88
N LEU A 3 -1.32 -33.84 -18.35
CA LEU A 3 -1.08 -32.73 -19.24
C LEU A 3 -0.17 -31.75 -18.48
N GLN A 4 1.12 -31.71 -18.82
CA GLN A 4 2.01 -30.66 -18.37
C GLN A 4 1.31 -29.32 -18.64
N LYS A 5 1.01 -28.57 -17.58
CA LYS A 5 0.40 -27.23 -17.66
C LYS A 5 1.33 -26.38 -18.51
N LYS A 6 0.91 -26.00 -19.72
CA LYS A 6 1.71 -25.18 -20.61
C LYS A 6 1.91 -23.81 -19.93
N GLU A 7 3.14 -23.49 -19.60
CA GLU A 7 3.50 -22.24 -18.97
C GLU A 7 3.48 -21.13 -20.03
N PHE A 8 2.62 -20.13 -19.84
CA PHE A 8 2.52 -19.00 -20.76
C PHE A 8 3.40 -17.84 -20.34
N ILE A 9 3.97 -17.13 -21.31
CA ILE A 9 4.61 -15.85 -21.15
C ILE A 9 3.53 -14.77 -21.09
N THR A 10 3.60 -13.91 -20.09
CA THR A 10 2.67 -12.80 -19.84
C THR A 10 3.41 -11.46 -19.82
N TYR A 11 2.69 -10.36 -19.78
CA TYR A 11 3.26 -9.03 -19.62
C TYR A 11 4.14 -8.88 -18.37
N LYS A 12 3.90 -9.69 -17.31
CA LYS A 12 4.72 -9.66 -16.07
C LYS A 12 6.15 -10.09 -16.33
N HIS A 13 6.37 -11.07 -17.20
CA HIS A 13 7.72 -11.46 -17.62
C HIS A 13 8.42 -10.30 -18.36
N LEU A 14 7.69 -9.61 -19.22
CA LEU A 14 8.20 -8.45 -19.92
C LEU A 14 8.50 -7.26 -18.97
N GLU A 15 7.63 -7.02 -18.00
CA GLU A 15 7.82 -5.99 -16.95
C GLU A 15 9.12 -6.23 -16.17
N ARG A 16 9.33 -7.47 -15.74
CA ARG A 16 10.54 -7.87 -15.01
C ARG A 16 11.80 -7.72 -15.85
N LEU A 17 11.74 -8.13 -17.13
CA LEU A 17 12.85 -7.96 -18.06
C LEU A 17 13.18 -6.49 -18.30
N PHE A 18 12.17 -5.61 -18.43
CA PHE A 18 12.38 -4.16 -18.56
C PHE A 18 13.00 -3.55 -17.32
N THR A 19 12.80 -4.17 -16.17
CA THR A 19 13.44 -3.77 -14.93
C THR A 19 14.96 -4.03 -15.03
N SER A 20 15.36 -5.29 -15.20
CA SER A 20 16.70 -5.72 -15.59
C SER A 20 16.71 -7.23 -15.88
N GLN A 21 17.70 -7.70 -16.64
CA GLN A 21 17.86 -9.13 -16.91
C GLN A 21 18.14 -9.92 -15.63
N GLU A 22 19.01 -9.43 -14.75
CA GLU A 22 19.33 -10.08 -13.48
C GLU A 22 18.12 -10.15 -12.55
N TYR A 23 17.33 -9.08 -12.45
CA TYR A 23 16.08 -9.08 -11.71
C TYR A 23 15.08 -10.08 -12.28
N PHE A 24 14.98 -10.21 -13.60
CA PHE A 24 14.13 -11.18 -14.25
C PHE A 24 14.55 -12.62 -13.92
N VAL A 25 15.84 -12.96 -14.07
CA VAL A 25 16.40 -14.28 -13.76
C VAL A 25 16.18 -14.64 -12.29
N TRP A 26 16.42 -13.69 -11.38
CA TRP A 26 16.17 -13.89 -9.96
C TRP A 26 14.69 -14.19 -9.67
N ASN A 27 13.76 -13.42 -10.26
CA ASN A 27 12.33 -13.67 -10.10
C ASN A 27 11.89 -15.04 -10.61
N LEU A 28 12.45 -15.52 -11.71
CA LEU A 28 12.17 -16.89 -12.19
C LEU A 28 12.57 -17.96 -11.19
N ASN A 29 13.65 -17.75 -10.45
CA ASN A 29 14.08 -18.68 -9.40
C ASN A 29 13.18 -18.60 -8.16
N VAL A 30 12.69 -17.41 -7.81
CA VAL A 30 11.73 -17.20 -6.71
C VAL A 30 10.34 -17.71 -7.08
N ASP A 31 9.89 -17.51 -8.32
CA ASP A 31 8.58 -17.99 -8.78
C ASP A 31 8.49 -19.52 -8.74
N LYS A 32 9.61 -20.25 -8.89
CA LYS A 32 9.62 -21.70 -8.65
C LYS A 32 9.28 -22.07 -7.21
N VAL A 33 9.64 -21.23 -6.26
CA VAL A 33 9.27 -21.39 -4.85
C VAL A 33 7.83 -20.92 -4.61
N LEU A 34 7.37 -19.91 -5.35
CA LEU A 34 6.02 -19.34 -5.24
C LEU A 34 4.97 -20.04 -6.10
N SER A 35 5.37 -20.72 -7.21
CA SER A 35 4.44 -21.48 -8.06
C SER A 35 3.88 -22.71 -7.36
N ASP A 36 4.59 -23.26 -6.38
CA ASP A 36 4.03 -24.28 -5.48
C ASP A 36 2.85 -23.75 -4.65
N PHE A 37 2.63 -22.44 -4.62
CA PHE A 37 1.54 -21.77 -3.87
C PHE A 37 0.41 -21.19 -4.73
N ASN A 38 0.34 -21.47 -6.05
CA ASN A 38 -0.78 -21.07 -6.95
C ASN A 38 -1.15 -19.56 -6.95
N ILE A 39 -0.18 -18.65 -6.86
CA ILE A 39 -0.42 -17.20 -6.86
C ILE A 39 -0.28 -16.65 -8.28
N GLU A 40 -1.20 -16.97 -9.17
CA GLU A 40 -1.24 -16.46 -10.56
C GLU A 40 -2.34 -15.42 -10.81
N ASP A 41 -2.63 -14.52 -9.88
CA ASP A 41 -3.74 -13.57 -10.07
C ASP A 41 -3.25 -12.12 -10.17
N GLU A 42 -3.69 -11.40 -11.22
CA GLU A 42 -3.41 -9.98 -11.46
C GLU A 42 -3.88 -9.07 -10.30
N SER A 43 -4.86 -9.54 -9.52
CA SER A 43 -5.42 -8.83 -8.38
C SER A 43 -4.43 -8.68 -7.20
N THR A 44 -3.52 -9.64 -7.04
CA THR A 44 -2.58 -9.63 -5.91
C THR A 44 -1.50 -8.57 -5.99
N ASN A 45 -1.06 -8.21 -7.21
CA ASN A 45 -0.01 -7.21 -7.39
C ASN A 45 -0.45 -5.78 -7.04
N SER A 46 -1.74 -5.45 -7.20
CA SER A 46 -2.26 -4.12 -6.83
C SER A 46 -2.31 -3.92 -5.33
N LEU A 47 -2.36 -5.00 -4.57
CA LEU A 47 -2.39 -4.98 -3.11
C LEU A 47 -1.01 -4.86 -2.49
N TRP A 48 -0.01 -5.54 -3.04
CA TRP A 48 1.38 -5.34 -2.65
C TRP A 48 1.79 -3.86 -2.75
N GLU A 49 1.28 -3.14 -3.76
CA GLU A 49 1.53 -1.70 -3.91
C GLU A 49 0.84 -0.84 -2.86
N ILE A 50 -0.30 -1.27 -2.33
CA ILE A 50 -0.99 -0.58 -1.23
C ILE A 50 -0.27 -0.86 0.09
N PHE A 51 0.33 -2.05 0.23
CA PHE A 51 1.10 -2.44 1.41
C PHE A 51 2.51 -1.86 1.45
N ASP A 52 3.16 -1.65 0.30
CA ASP A 52 4.44 -0.93 0.24
C ASP A 52 4.33 0.52 0.75
N ASP A 53 3.14 1.14 0.60
CA ASP A 53 2.86 2.46 1.14
C ASP A 53 2.51 2.43 2.65
N LEU A 54 2.12 1.28 3.20
CA LEU A 54 1.62 1.15 4.57
C LEU A 54 2.64 0.54 5.56
N ASN A 55 3.61 -0.27 5.12
CA ASN A 55 4.53 -0.92 6.06
C ASN A 55 5.88 -1.33 5.48
N ASN A 56 6.92 -0.88 6.14
CA ASN A 56 8.31 -1.34 5.96
C ASN A 56 8.71 -2.51 6.87
N GLU A 57 7.81 -3.27 7.47
CA GLU A 57 8.21 -4.32 8.42
C GLU A 57 7.32 -5.57 8.40
N GLU A 58 7.99 -6.69 8.08
CA GLU A 58 7.84 -8.09 8.54
C GLU A 58 6.51 -8.84 8.29
N ASP A 59 6.53 -9.79 7.45
CA ASP A 59 6.65 -11.25 7.49
C ASP A 59 5.41 -12.12 7.24
N LEU A 60 5.53 -13.04 6.27
CA LEU A 60 5.20 -14.46 6.21
C LEU A 60 3.76 -14.99 6.35
N ASP A 61 2.80 -14.32 6.95
CA ASP A 61 1.38 -14.72 6.89
C ASP A 61 0.65 -14.18 5.63
N ASN A 62 1.43 -13.70 4.69
CA ASN A 62 0.96 -13.07 3.47
C ASN A 62 0.11 -13.98 2.55
N TYR A 63 0.27 -15.30 2.65
CA TYR A 63 -0.40 -16.24 1.75
C TYR A 63 -1.91 -16.38 2.00
N LYS A 64 -2.34 -16.43 3.26
CA LYS A 64 -3.78 -16.42 3.60
C LYS A 64 -4.45 -15.09 3.25
N PHE A 65 -3.71 -14.01 3.37
CA PHE A 65 -4.16 -12.66 3.04
C PHE A 65 -4.48 -12.52 1.55
N VAL A 66 -3.63 -13.06 0.68
CA VAL A 66 -3.82 -13.06 -0.78
C VAL A 66 -5.14 -13.73 -1.18
N GLU A 67 -5.47 -14.88 -0.59
CA GLU A 67 -6.71 -15.61 -0.91
C GLU A 67 -7.96 -14.83 -0.48
N ILE A 68 -7.90 -14.13 0.66
CA ILE A 68 -9.01 -13.36 1.19
C ILE A 68 -9.30 -12.15 0.35
N ILE A 69 -8.25 -11.45 -0.08
CA ILE A 69 -8.39 -10.29 -0.96
C ILE A 69 -8.86 -10.70 -2.36
N LYS A 70 -8.49 -11.88 -2.81
CA LYS A 70 -9.03 -12.46 -4.05
C LYS A 70 -10.56 -12.49 -4.06
N ASN A 71 -11.20 -12.78 -2.94
CA ASN A 71 -12.65 -12.73 -2.79
C ASN A 71 -13.21 -11.30 -2.93
N GLY A 72 -12.49 -10.29 -2.42
CA GLY A 72 -12.84 -8.87 -2.64
C GLY A 72 -12.81 -8.48 -4.12
N PHE A 73 -11.82 -8.96 -4.88
CA PHE A 73 -11.73 -8.71 -6.32
C PHE A 73 -12.79 -9.44 -7.14
N ASN A 74 -13.39 -10.52 -6.66
CA ASN A 74 -14.53 -11.14 -7.31
C ASN A 74 -15.71 -10.15 -7.40
N LEU A 75 -15.98 -9.37 -6.36
CA LEU A 75 -16.98 -8.32 -6.39
C LEU A 75 -16.59 -7.19 -7.35
N VAL A 76 -15.34 -6.78 -7.39
CA VAL A 76 -14.85 -5.78 -8.37
C VAL A 76 -15.14 -6.23 -9.79
N ASN A 77 -14.82 -7.47 -10.13
CA ASN A 77 -15.09 -8.04 -11.45
C ASN A 77 -16.59 -8.11 -11.76
N GLN A 78 -17.42 -8.47 -10.78
CA GLN A 78 -18.90 -8.46 -10.95
C GLN A 78 -19.43 -7.05 -11.21
N LEU A 79 -18.95 -6.05 -10.46
CA LEU A 79 -19.34 -4.64 -10.64
C LEU A 79 -18.86 -4.10 -11.99
N PHE A 80 -17.66 -4.48 -12.42
CA PHE A 80 -17.15 -4.14 -13.74
C PHE A 80 -18.02 -4.73 -14.85
N ILE A 81 -18.29 -6.03 -14.81
CA ILE A 81 -19.14 -6.71 -15.79
C ILE A 81 -20.55 -6.09 -15.81
N LYS A 82 -21.11 -5.75 -14.65
CA LYS A 82 -22.40 -5.06 -14.54
C LYS A 82 -22.36 -3.72 -15.26
N GLN A 83 -21.34 -2.89 -15.01
CA GLN A 83 -21.22 -1.60 -15.69
C GLN A 83 -21.10 -1.75 -17.22
N ILE A 84 -20.35 -2.76 -17.71
CA ILE A 84 -20.25 -3.02 -19.14
C ILE A 84 -21.58 -3.48 -19.71
N LYS A 85 -22.34 -4.33 -19.00
CA LYS A 85 -23.70 -4.75 -19.42
C LYS A 85 -24.64 -3.54 -19.54
N ASP A 86 -24.66 -2.68 -18.53
CA ASP A 86 -25.50 -1.49 -18.51
C ASP A 86 -25.13 -0.53 -19.66
N TRP A 87 -23.84 -0.41 -19.95
CA TRP A 87 -23.34 0.38 -21.08
C TRP A 87 -23.77 -0.25 -22.43
N ALA A 88 -23.62 -1.56 -22.61
CA ALA A 88 -24.01 -2.27 -23.80
C ALA A 88 -25.54 -2.16 -24.10
N ILE A 89 -26.37 -2.28 -23.05
CA ILE A 89 -27.83 -2.09 -23.18
C ILE A 89 -28.14 -0.68 -23.67
N LYS A 90 -27.51 0.35 -23.11
CA LYS A 90 -27.69 1.74 -23.52
C LYS A 90 -27.31 1.96 -24.98
N GLU A 91 -26.23 1.34 -25.44
CA GLU A 91 -25.73 1.43 -26.82
C GLU A 91 -26.41 0.41 -27.78
N LYS A 92 -27.36 -0.39 -27.26
CA LYS A 92 -28.06 -1.47 -28.02
C LYS A 92 -27.09 -2.47 -28.64
N LYS A 93 -26.06 -2.87 -27.89
CA LYS A 93 -24.99 -3.79 -28.30
C LYS A 93 -25.18 -5.19 -27.72
N LYS A 94 -24.91 -6.21 -28.54
CA LYS A 94 -24.85 -7.60 -28.09
C LYS A 94 -23.48 -7.92 -27.54
N ILE A 95 -23.44 -8.52 -26.32
CA ILE A 95 -22.21 -8.85 -25.66
C ILE A 95 -22.08 -10.34 -25.35
N ILE A 96 -20.86 -10.83 -25.34
CA ILE A 96 -20.48 -12.12 -24.77
C ILE A 96 -19.48 -11.92 -23.64
N ILE A 97 -19.57 -12.75 -22.60
CA ILE A 97 -18.64 -12.74 -21.47
C ILE A 97 -17.89 -14.06 -21.46
N ILE A 98 -16.56 -13.99 -21.55
CA ILE A 98 -15.68 -15.16 -21.48
C ILE A 98 -15.37 -15.43 -20.01
N ASN A 99 -15.83 -16.57 -19.48
CA ASN A 99 -15.71 -16.95 -18.07
C ASN A 99 -14.94 -18.28 -17.87
N GLU A 100 -14.33 -18.79 -18.92
CA GLU A 100 -13.59 -20.05 -18.89
C GLU A 100 -12.30 -19.94 -18.08
N LYS A 101 -12.10 -20.87 -17.13
CA LYS A 101 -10.85 -20.98 -16.38
C LYS A 101 -9.71 -21.57 -17.23
N ASN A 102 -10.03 -22.41 -18.20
CA ASN A 102 -9.04 -22.97 -19.12
C ASN A 102 -8.70 -21.94 -20.21
N ASN A 103 -7.44 -21.55 -20.28
CA ASN A 103 -6.95 -20.50 -21.19
C ASN A 103 -7.18 -20.84 -22.67
N GLN A 104 -7.00 -22.10 -23.08
CA GLN A 104 -7.20 -22.51 -24.47
C GLN A 104 -8.69 -22.46 -24.86
N LEU A 105 -9.57 -22.90 -23.97
CA LEU A 105 -11.01 -22.82 -24.19
C LEU A 105 -11.49 -21.36 -24.20
N ALA A 106 -10.96 -20.52 -23.31
CA ALA A 106 -11.23 -19.09 -23.28
C ALA A 106 -10.81 -18.40 -24.61
N PHE A 107 -9.62 -18.77 -25.11
CA PHE A 107 -9.12 -18.27 -26.40
C PHE A 107 -10.05 -18.72 -27.55
N GLN A 108 -10.41 -20.02 -27.62
CA GLN A 108 -11.30 -20.51 -28.66
C GLN A 108 -12.63 -19.75 -28.67
N LYS A 109 -13.26 -19.58 -27.50
CA LYS A 109 -14.50 -18.79 -27.40
C LYS A 109 -14.31 -17.33 -27.78
N THR A 110 -13.14 -16.75 -27.54
CA THR A 110 -12.82 -15.41 -27.99
C THR A 110 -12.77 -15.32 -29.51
N ILE A 111 -12.14 -16.30 -30.18
CA ILE A 111 -12.08 -16.39 -31.65
C ILE A 111 -13.47 -16.63 -32.25
N ASP A 112 -14.26 -17.52 -31.65
CA ASP A 112 -15.65 -17.77 -32.09
C ASP A 112 -16.47 -16.48 -32.01
N ALA A 113 -16.36 -15.73 -30.91
CA ALA A 113 -17.05 -14.45 -30.73
C ALA A 113 -16.57 -13.35 -31.71
N LEU A 114 -15.28 -13.34 -32.04
CA LEU A 114 -14.76 -12.42 -33.08
C LEU A 114 -15.36 -12.69 -34.44
N ASN A 115 -15.60 -13.94 -34.78
CA ASN A 115 -16.15 -14.36 -36.08
C ASN A 115 -17.68 -14.33 -36.12
N ASP A 116 -18.35 -14.25 -34.98
CA ASP A 116 -19.83 -14.16 -34.91
C ASP A 116 -20.27 -12.73 -35.20
N PRO A 117 -21.00 -12.47 -36.35
CA PRO A 117 -21.47 -11.14 -36.71
C PRO A 117 -22.50 -10.56 -35.73
N GLU A 118 -23.15 -11.42 -34.93
CA GLU A 118 -24.15 -11.00 -33.96
C GLU A 118 -23.56 -10.43 -32.67
N ILE A 119 -22.27 -10.67 -32.40
CA ILE A 119 -21.60 -10.19 -31.21
C ILE A 119 -20.86 -8.88 -31.51
N ASP A 120 -21.21 -7.82 -30.80
CA ASP A 120 -20.56 -6.52 -30.90
C ASP A 120 -19.35 -6.38 -29.95
N TRP A 121 -19.51 -6.82 -28.70
CA TRP A 121 -18.52 -6.64 -27.64
C TRP A 121 -18.16 -7.95 -26.96
N ILE A 122 -16.86 -8.16 -26.68
CA ILE A 122 -16.34 -9.34 -26.00
C ILE A 122 -15.74 -8.90 -24.67
N VAL A 123 -16.33 -9.33 -23.57
CA VAL A 123 -15.87 -9.05 -22.20
C VAL A 123 -14.94 -10.17 -21.74
N ASN A 124 -13.84 -9.83 -21.12
CA ASN A 124 -12.74 -10.71 -20.69
C ASN A 124 -12.14 -11.56 -21.84
N PRO A 125 -11.88 -10.99 -23.04
CA PRO A 125 -11.30 -11.75 -24.12
C PRO A 125 -9.88 -12.25 -23.73
N VAL A 126 -9.55 -13.45 -24.21
CA VAL A 126 -8.24 -14.08 -24.06
C VAL A 126 -7.63 -14.30 -25.42
N PHE A 127 -6.39 -13.86 -25.61
CA PHE A 127 -5.65 -14.02 -26.86
C PHE A 127 -4.38 -14.83 -26.61
N ILE A 128 -4.15 -15.84 -27.42
CA ILE A 128 -2.97 -16.70 -27.36
C ILE A 128 -2.27 -16.68 -28.70
N PHE A 129 -0.97 -16.45 -28.68
CA PHE A 129 -0.08 -16.63 -29.83
C PHE A 129 1.15 -17.43 -29.39
N ASP A 130 1.31 -18.65 -29.88
CA ASP A 130 2.32 -19.60 -29.43
C ASP A 130 2.24 -19.85 -27.91
N ASP A 131 3.24 -19.37 -27.18
CA ASP A 131 3.35 -19.42 -25.71
C ASP A 131 3.03 -18.08 -25.03
N LEU A 132 2.59 -17.09 -25.79
CA LEU A 132 2.18 -15.78 -25.26
C LEU A 132 0.69 -15.78 -24.92
N ILE A 133 0.30 -15.22 -23.78
CA ILE A 133 -1.10 -15.04 -23.41
C ILE A 133 -1.38 -13.60 -22.98
N SER A 134 -2.40 -13.00 -23.57
CA SER A 134 -2.94 -11.69 -23.22
C SER A 134 -4.39 -11.85 -22.75
N LYS A 135 -4.69 -11.31 -21.56
CA LYS A 135 -6.03 -11.23 -21.00
C LYS A 135 -6.44 -9.77 -20.92
N CYS A 136 -7.52 -9.41 -21.59
CA CYS A 136 -8.02 -8.03 -21.66
C CYS A 136 -9.39 -7.93 -20.99
N ALA A 137 -9.82 -6.72 -20.69
CA ALA A 137 -11.09 -6.49 -20.01
C ALA A 137 -12.27 -6.42 -20.97
N LEU A 138 -12.09 -5.78 -22.14
CA LEU A 138 -13.14 -5.61 -23.14
C LEU A 138 -12.52 -5.40 -24.52
N TYR A 139 -13.12 -6.00 -25.57
CA TYR A 139 -12.86 -5.68 -26.96
C TYR A 139 -14.15 -5.30 -27.68
N ILE A 140 -14.18 -4.12 -28.30
CA ILE A 140 -15.28 -3.58 -29.07
C ILE A 140 -14.95 -3.77 -30.55
N LYS A 141 -15.67 -4.68 -31.23
CA LYS A 141 -15.36 -5.14 -32.60
C LYS A 141 -15.48 -4.04 -33.65
N ASP A 142 -16.63 -3.37 -33.69
CA ASP A 142 -16.95 -2.35 -34.71
C ASP A 142 -15.99 -1.15 -34.66
N GLN A 143 -15.50 -0.80 -33.49
CA GLN A 143 -14.58 0.31 -33.26
C GLN A 143 -13.11 -0.13 -33.15
N LYS A 144 -12.85 -1.45 -33.08
CA LYS A 144 -11.50 -2.02 -32.87
C LYS A 144 -10.82 -1.45 -31.63
N LYS A 145 -11.58 -1.33 -30.52
CA LYS A 145 -11.11 -0.77 -29.25
C LYS A 145 -10.82 -1.88 -28.25
N LEU A 146 -9.62 -1.83 -27.68
CA LEU A 146 -9.19 -2.75 -26.65
C LEU A 146 -9.08 -2.03 -25.31
N PHE A 147 -9.56 -2.68 -24.25
CA PHE A 147 -9.51 -2.14 -22.89
C PHE A 147 -8.81 -3.10 -21.94
N SER A 148 -7.99 -2.54 -21.05
CA SER A 148 -7.49 -3.23 -19.85
C SER A 148 -8.09 -2.61 -18.61
N LEU A 149 -8.41 -3.46 -17.62
CA LEU A 149 -8.87 -3.03 -16.31
C LEU A 149 -7.65 -2.83 -15.39
N ILE A 150 -7.61 -1.69 -14.72
CA ILE A 150 -6.60 -1.33 -13.74
C ILE A 150 -7.27 -1.18 -12.38
N HIS A 151 -6.81 -1.96 -11.40
CA HIS A 151 -7.33 -1.96 -10.03
C HIS A 151 -6.82 -0.77 -9.21
N SER A 152 -6.86 0.43 -9.80
CA SER A 152 -6.41 1.67 -9.22
C SER A 152 -7.08 2.86 -9.90
N SER A 153 -7.13 4.01 -9.23
CA SER A 153 -7.55 5.28 -9.83
C SER A 153 -6.47 5.94 -10.71
N LYS A 154 -5.23 5.42 -10.68
CA LYS A 154 -4.08 5.98 -11.43
C LYS A 154 -3.40 4.92 -12.28
N THR A 155 -3.01 5.31 -13.49
CA THR A 155 -2.22 4.47 -14.40
C THR A 155 -0.73 4.58 -14.05
N LYS A 156 -0.05 3.45 -13.93
CA LYS A 156 1.40 3.35 -13.65
C LYS A 156 2.15 2.82 -14.87
N LEU A 157 3.49 2.89 -14.88
CA LEU A 157 4.34 2.43 -15.98
C LEU A 157 4.05 0.97 -16.38
N LYS A 158 3.87 0.09 -15.41
CA LYS A 158 3.55 -1.33 -15.65
C LYS A 158 2.29 -1.54 -16.51
N ASN A 159 1.30 -0.64 -16.38
CA ASN A 159 0.08 -0.73 -17.17
C ASN A 159 0.35 -0.45 -18.66
N TYR A 160 1.31 0.43 -18.97
CA TYR A 160 1.75 0.66 -20.36
C TYR A 160 2.55 -0.52 -20.89
N ILE A 161 3.33 -1.20 -20.04
CA ILE A 161 4.00 -2.46 -20.41
C ILE A 161 2.97 -3.53 -20.78
N LYS A 162 1.92 -3.66 -19.96
CA LYS A 162 0.79 -4.54 -20.27
C LYS A 162 0.15 -4.17 -21.61
N ALA A 163 -0.14 -2.88 -21.82
CA ALA A 163 -0.73 -2.42 -23.08
C ALA A 163 0.17 -2.73 -24.30
N TYR A 164 1.49 -2.57 -24.16
CA TYR A 164 2.46 -2.92 -25.20
C TYR A 164 2.45 -4.43 -25.48
N PHE A 165 2.44 -5.25 -24.44
CA PHE A 165 2.36 -6.71 -24.58
C PHE A 165 1.05 -7.14 -25.26
N ASP A 166 -0.10 -6.67 -24.75
CA ASP A 166 -1.43 -6.97 -25.30
C ASP A 166 -1.53 -6.58 -26.78
N PHE A 167 -1.08 -5.37 -27.10
CA PHE A 167 -1.07 -4.84 -28.48
C PHE A 167 -0.29 -5.77 -29.43
N ASN A 168 0.91 -6.20 -29.04
CA ASN A 168 1.74 -7.06 -29.90
C ASN A 168 1.14 -8.48 -30.02
N VAL A 169 0.60 -9.05 -28.94
CA VAL A 169 -0.06 -10.36 -29.00
C VAL A 169 -1.29 -10.34 -29.94
N LEU A 170 -2.09 -9.26 -29.91
CA LEU A 170 -3.25 -9.15 -30.78
C LEU A 170 -2.84 -8.97 -32.25
N ILE A 171 -1.83 -8.13 -32.54
CA ILE A 171 -1.31 -7.98 -33.91
C ILE A 171 -0.83 -9.32 -34.47
N LYS A 172 -0.12 -10.13 -33.67
CA LYS A 172 0.32 -11.48 -34.07
C LYS A 172 -0.84 -12.45 -34.35
N ASN A 173 -2.00 -12.20 -33.73
CA ASN A 173 -3.26 -12.90 -34.04
C ASN A 173 -4.05 -12.27 -35.21
N ASN A 174 -3.47 -11.32 -35.94
CA ASN A 174 -4.12 -10.56 -37.02
C ASN A 174 -5.38 -9.78 -36.55
N ILE A 175 -5.42 -9.37 -35.27
CA ILE A 175 -6.51 -8.60 -34.69
C ILE A 175 -6.11 -7.13 -34.70
N GLU A 176 -6.93 -6.33 -35.36
CA GLU A 176 -6.69 -4.91 -35.53
C GLU A 176 -7.14 -4.11 -34.32
N ILE A 177 -6.31 -3.17 -33.88
CA ILE A 177 -6.60 -2.26 -32.76
C ILE A 177 -6.40 -0.83 -33.20
N ASN A 178 -7.48 -0.04 -33.15
CA ASN A 178 -7.45 1.40 -33.46
C ASN A 178 -7.25 2.25 -32.20
N GLU A 179 -7.78 1.82 -31.06
CA GLU A 179 -7.61 2.50 -29.78
C GLU A 179 -7.34 1.48 -28.66
N TYR A 180 -6.39 1.81 -27.79
CA TYR A 180 -6.15 1.10 -26.54
C TYR A 180 -6.55 2.01 -25.36
N LEU A 181 -7.32 1.50 -24.40
CA LEU A 181 -7.88 2.27 -23.30
C LEU A 181 -7.67 1.55 -21.96
N PHE A 182 -7.59 2.34 -20.88
CA PHE A 182 -7.56 1.81 -19.54
C PHE A 182 -8.87 2.14 -18.81
N PHE A 183 -9.49 1.13 -18.21
CA PHE A 183 -10.46 1.35 -17.15
C PHE A 183 -9.75 1.52 -15.82
N ASN A 184 -10.03 2.62 -15.13
CA ASN A 184 -9.57 2.94 -13.80
C ASN A 184 -10.75 3.09 -12.86
N TYR A 185 -10.52 2.96 -11.57
CA TYR A 185 -11.53 3.31 -10.57
C TYR A 185 -11.85 4.81 -10.63
N ASP A 186 -13.13 5.13 -10.58
CA ASP A 186 -13.56 6.53 -10.57
C ASP A 186 -13.35 7.15 -9.18
N SER A 187 -12.22 7.84 -9.01
CA SER A 187 -11.89 8.55 -7.78
C SER A 187 -12.67 9.84 -7.54
N LYS A 188 -13.43 10.31 -8.55
CA LYS A 188 -14.22 11.54 -8.47
C LYS A 188 -15.69 11.27 -8.15
N LYS A 189 -16.15 10.03 -8.35
CA LYS A 189 -17.53 9.63 -8.05
C LYS A 189 -17.75 9.64 -6.54
N GLU A 190 -18.87 10.17 -6.12
CA GLU A 190 -19.41 9.96 -4.79
C GLU A 190 -20.22 8.65 -4.78
N TYR A 191 -19.82 7.73 -3.92
CA TYR A 191 -20.45 6.42 -3.79
C TYR A 191 -21.57 6.51 -2.74
N LEU A 192 -22.83 6.45 -3.19
CA LEU A 192 -24.00 6.60 -2.33
C LEU A 192 -24.48 5.29 -1.69
N LYS A 193 -23.79 4.18 -1.97
CA LYS A 193 -24.12 2.84 -1.48
C LYS A 193 -22.86 2.10 -1.07
N SER A 194 -23.03 1.16 -0.14
CA SER A 194 -22.02 0.14 0.17
C SER A 194 -21.87 -0.83 -1.02
N ASN A 195 -20.71 -1.48 -1.11
CA ASN A 195 -20.40 -2.45 -2.16
C ASN A 195 -20.56 -1.88 -3.57
N ASP A 196 -20.29 -0.59 -3.78
CA ASP A 196 -20.35 0.08 -5.07
C ASP A 196 -18.95 0.44 -5.56
N LEU A 197 -18.75 0.32 -6.86
CA LEU A 197 -17.54 0.72 -7.56
C LEU A 197 -17.91 1.14 -8.97
N SER A 198 -17.32 2.20 -9.45
CA SER A 198 -17.50 2.71 -10.79
C SER A 198 -16.16 2.84 -11.50
N PHE A 199 -16.18 2.64 -12.80
CA PHE A 199 -15.00 2.68 -13.64
C PHE A 199 -15.13 3.78 -14.66
N VAL A 200 -14.04 4.50 -14.86
CA VAL A 200 -13.86 5.49 -15.91
C VAL A 200 -12.74 5.06 -16.83
N TYR A 201 -12.83 5.37 -18.11
CA TYR A 201 -11.77 5.02 -19.03
C TYR A 201 -11.07 6.24 -19.61
N SER A 202 -9.79 6.07 -19.93
CA SER A 202 -8.96 7.08 -20.56
C SER A 202 -8.25 6.49 -21.78
N LYS A 203 -8.26 7.26 -22.87
CA LYS A 203 -7.53 6.97 -24.10
C LYS A 203 -6.18 7.69 -24.20
N TYR A 204 -5.86 8.53 -23.23
CA TYR A 204 -4.65 9.33 -23.22
C TYR A 204 -3.73 8.93 -22.09
N CYS A 205 -2.44 8.89 -22.40
CA CYS A 205 -1.41 8.82 -21.37
C CYS A 205 -1.25 10.18 -20.71
N TRP A 206 -1.24 10.18 -19.38
CA TRP A 206 -0.80 11.35 -18.63
C TRP A 206 0.70 11.22 -18.38
N THR A 207 1.45 12.27 -18.65
CA THR A 207 2.80 12.36 -18.13
C THR A 207 2.71 12.54 -16.61
N GLN A 208 3.17 11.56 -15.83
CA GLN A 208 3.30 11.78 -14.40
C GLN A 208 4.43 12.81 -14.19
N LYS A 209 4.06 14.03 -13.80
CA LYS A 209 5.01 14.88 -13.08
C LYS A 209 5.14 14.31 -11.68
N SER A 210 6.36 13.94 -11.30
CA SER A 210 6.72 13.77 -9.90
C SER A 210 6.20 14.99 -9.13
N SER A 211 5.40 14.80 -8.08
CA SER A 211 4.79 15.78 -7.17
C SER A 211 4.74 17.22 -7.70
N PRO A 212 3.58 17.83 -7.84
CA PRO A 212 3.54 19.24 -8.18
C PRO A 212 4.27 19.99 -7.05
N SER A 213 5.45 20.51 -7.33
CA SER A 213 6.03 21.50 -6.45
C SER A 213 4.99 22.61 -6.33
N LYS A 214 4.80 23.18 -5.13
CA LYS A 214 3.83 24.24 -4.83
C LYS A 214 3.86 25.47 -5.76
N GLN A 215 4.74 25.49 -6.75
CA GLN A 215 4.96 26.57 -7.71
C GLN A 215 4.16 26.46 -9.02
N PHE A 216 3.53 25.32 -9.32
CA PHE A 216 2.76 25.19 -10.56
C PHE A 216 1.27 25.48 -10.30
N LYS A 217 0.87 26.74 -10.49
CA LYS A 217 -0.52 27.22 -10.43
C LYS A 217 -1.36 26.93 -11.69
N LYS A 218 -0.84 26.22 -12.69
CA LYS A 218 -1.60 25.87 -13.91
C LYS A 218 -2.29 24.53 -13.78
N PRO A 219 -3.55 24.39 -14.25
CA PRO A 219 -4.27 23.14 -14.23
C PRO A 219 -3.53 22.07 -15.06
N ILE A 220 -3.61 20.82 -14.60
CA ILE A 220 -3.04 19.62 -15.23
C ILE A 220 -3.63 19.38 -16.66
N GLU A 221 -4.68 20.10 -17.03
CA GLU A 221 -5.41 19.98 -18.28
C GLU A 221 -4.66 20.46 -19.54
N GLU A 222 -3.59 21.23 -19.38
CA GLU A 222 -2.78 21.76 -20.50
C GLU A 222 -1.62 20.85 -20.92
N HIS A 223 -1.42 19.69 -20.31
CA HIS A 223 -0.33 18.79 -20.67
C HIS A 223 -0.66 17.99 -21.92
N VAL A 224 0.35 17.87 -22.81
CA VAL A 224 0.28 17.12 -24.06
C VAL A 224 -0.32 15.71 -23.81
N LYS A 225 -1.50 15.47 -24.38
CA LYS A 225 -2.22 14.19 -24.30
C LYS A 225 -1.85 13.35 -25.53
N TYR A 226 -1.06 12.28 -25.30
CA TYR A 226 -0.80 11.30 -26.36
C TYR A 226 -1.81 10.16 -26.25
N SER A 227 -2.31 9.67 -27.38
CA SER A 227 -3.09 8.44 -27.36
C SER A 227 -2.19 7.26 -26.93
N ILE A 228 -2.75 6.30 -26.23
CA ILE A 228 -1.98 5.14 -25.78
C ILE A 228 -1.44 4.39 -26.97
N ILE A 229 -2.23 4.23 -28.02
CA ILE A 229 -1.83 3.53 -29.26
C ILE A 229 -0.66 4.21 -29.97
N GLU A 230 -0.64 5.54 -30.02
CA GLU A 230 0.50 6.29 -30.61
C GLU A 230 1.78 6.06 -29.82
N LYS A 231 1.69 6.04 -28.49
CA LYS A 231 2.85 5.70 -27.64
C LYS A 231 3.30 4.26 -27.82
N LEU A 232 2.38 3.30 -28.00
CA LEU A 232 2.74 1.92 -28.25
C LEU A 232 3.46 1.75 -29.60
N LYS A 233 3.09 2.54 -30.61
CA LYS A 233 3.72 2.52 -31.95
C LYS A 233 5.08 3.21 -31.98
N THR A 234 5.26 4.28 -31.21
CA THR A 234 6.45 5.16 -31.25
C THR A 234 7.41 4.98 -30.09
N GLY A 235 7.09 4.11 -29.14
CA GLY A 235 7.77 4.00 -27.86
C GLY A 235 7.12 4.89 -26.79
N ILE A 236 7.20 4.48 -25.53
CA ILE A 236 6.68 5.30 -24.42
C ILE A 236 7.66 6.43 -24.16
N ILE A 237 7.20 7.64 -24.39
CA ILE A 237 7.95 8.86 -24.11
C ILE A 237 7.39 9.48 -22.84
N THR A 238 8.20 9.60 -21.81
CA THR A 238 7.93 10.45 -20.66
C THR A 238 8.68 11.76 -20.82
N PHE A 239 8.07 12.86 -20.40
CA PHE A 239 8.69 14.18 -20.48
C PHE A 239 9.18 14.63 -19.11
N LYS A 240 10.35 15.25 -19.08
CA LYS A 240 10.89 15.95 -17.94
C LYS A 240 10.84 17.45 -18.23
N LEU A 241 10.26 18.23 -17.34
CA LEU A 241 10.32 19.68 -17.47
C LEU A 241 11.74 20.16 -17.17
N ASN A 242 12.37 20.80 -18.13
CA ASN A 242 13.60 21.51 -17.92
C ASN A 242 13.30 22.78 -17.11
N LYS A 243 13.80 22.85 -15.87
CA LYS A 243 13.54 23.96 -14.96
C LYS A 243 14.15 25.30 -15.41
N LYS A 244 15.12 25.27 -16.35
CA LYS A 244 15.78 26.47 -16.84
C LYS A 244 15.09 27.05 -18.08
N THR A 245 14.65 26.20 -19.01
CA THR A 245 14.01 26.63 -20.27
C THR A 245 12.48 26.61 -20.18
N ASN A 246 11.92 25.95 -19.17
CA ASN A 246 10.50 25.69 -19.01
C ASN A 246 9.91 24.84 -20.17
N GLU A 247 10.77 24.15 -20.93
CA GLU A 247 10.40 23.28 -22.03
C GLU A 247 10.31 21.81 -21.58
N GLU A 248 9.47 21.05 -22.22
CA GLU A 248 9.34 19.61 -21.98
C GLU A 248 10.40 18.85 -22.80
N GLU A 249 11.37 18.24 -22.12
CA GLU A 249 12.36 17.35 -22.73
C GLU A 249 11.85 15.91 -22.74
N PRO A 250 11.81 15.22 -23.89
CA PRO A 250 11.38 13.83 -23.96
C PRO A 250 12.38 12.91 -23.26
N ILE A 251 11.90 12.10 -22.34
CA ILE A 251 12.67 10.99 -21.79
C ILE A 251 12.21 9.73 -22.52
N ILE A 252 13.07 9.19 -23.35
CA ILE A 252 12.81 7.93 -24.04
C ILE A 252 12.93 6.81 -23.01
N THR A 253 11.82 6.12 -22.74
CA THR A 253 11.82 4.93 -21.92
C THR A 253 11.96 3.66 -22.78
N LEU A 254 12.25 2.55 -22.14
CA LEU A 254 12.73 1.25 -22.65
C LEU A 254 11.94 0.57 -23.79
N PHE A 255 10.94 1.23 -24.37
CA PHE A 255 10.03 0.64 -25.36
C PHE A 255 10.49 0.72 -26.82
N LEU A 256 11.72 1.10 -27.06
CA LEU A 256 12.25 1.25 -28.42
C LEU A 256 12.81 -0.05 -29.02
N LYS A 257 12.76 -1.18 -28.29
CA LYS A 257 13.27 -2.46 -28.81
C LYS A 257 12.13 -3.29 -29.41
N ASP A 258 12.51 -4.16 -30.35
CA ASP A 258 11.61 -5.11 -30.98
C ASP A 258 10.97 -6.06 -29.94
N PHE A 259 9.67 -6.26 -30.03
CA PHE A 259 8.92 -7.16 -29.16
C PHE A 259 9.44 -8.59 -29.22
N ASP A 260 9.79 -9.06 -30.41
CA ASP A 260 10.30 -10.42 -30.60
C ASP A 260 11.66 -10.64 -29.95
N ASP A 261 12.53 -9.63 -29.96
CA ASP A 261 13.81 -9.66 -29.23
C ASP A 261 13.60 -9.78 -27.73
N PHE A 262 12.62 -9.08 -27.16
CA PHE A 262 12.28 -9.24 -25.75
C PHE A 262 11.76 -10.62 -25.42
N ILE A 263 10.89 -11.18 -26.26
CA ILE A 263 10.37 -12.53 -26.07
C ILE A 263 11.49 -13.57 -26.17
N LEU A 264 12.40 -13.39 -27.09
CA LEU A 264 13.60 -14.24 -27.22
C LEU A 264 14.48 -14.14 -25.96
N GLN A 265 14.70 -12.94 -25.43
CA GLN A 265 15.44 -12.76 -24.19
C GLN A 265 14.74 -13.43 -23.00
N ILE A 266 13.40 -13.36 -22.89
CA ILE A 266 12.63 -14.03 -21.86
C ILE A 266 12.82 -15.55 -21.96
N LYS A 267 12.72 -16.11 -23.16
CA LYS A 267 12.88 -17.57 -23.40
C LYS A 267 14.29 -18.03 -23.03
N ASN A 268 15.30 -17.27 -23.43
CA ASN A 268 16.69 -17.62 -23.15
C ASN A 268 17.04 -17.47 -21.66
N ALA A 269 16.50 -16.47 -20.98
CA ALA A 269 16.78 -16.21 -19.58
C ALA A 269 16.31 -17.33 -18.63
N LYS A 270 15.30 -18.12 -19.01
CA LYS A 270 14.86 -19.30 -18.26
C LYS A 270 15.97 -20.36 -18.07
N ASN A 271 16.98 -20.34 -18.93
CA ASN A 271 18.11 -21.26 -18.92
C ASN A 271 19.39 -20.65 -18.33
N ILE A 272 19.36 -19.38 -17.95
CA ILE A 272 20.51 -18.67 -17.38
C ILE A 272 20.45 -18.81 -15.84
N PRO A 273 21.51 -19.33 -15.18
CA PRO A 273 21.57 -19.31 -13.73
C PRO A 273 21.72 -17.86 -13.23
N PHE A 274 21.12 -17.55 -12.09
CA PHE A 274 21.33 -16.27 -11.43
C PHE A 274 22.82 -16.12 -11.06
N SER A 275 23.47 -15.09 -11.61
CA SER A 275 24.91 -14.89 -11.45
C SER A 275 25.30 -14.20 -10.15
N GLY A 276 24.36 -13.47 -9.54
CA GLY A 276 24.65 -12.57 -8.41
C GLY A 276 25.42 -11.30 -8.78
N ASN A 277 25.77 -11.11 -10.04
CA ASN A 277 26.46 -9.91 -10.55
C ASN A 277 25.47 -8.75 -10.72
N ILE A 278 25.25 -8.01 -9.65
CA ILE A 278 24.24 -6.96 -9.57
C ILE A 278 24.91 -5.61 -9.78
N ASN A 279 24.46 -4.86 -10.75
CA ASN A 279 24.98 -3.52 -11.05
C ASN A 279 24.12 -2.41 -10.39
N GLN A 280 24.59 -1.17 -10.44
CA GLN A 280 23.89 -0.03 -9.85
C GLN A 280 22.45 0.14 -10.35
N LYS A 281 22.19 -0.15 -11.63
CA LYS A 281 20.85 -0.04 -12.22
C LYS A 281 19.91 -1.07 -11.60
N ASP A 282 20.37 -2.31 -11.47
CA ASP A 282 19.60 -3.38 -10.85
C ASP A 282 19.23 -3.06 -9.41
N LEU A 283 20.21 -2.62 -8.60
CA LEU A 283 20.00 -2.22 -7.21
C LEU A 283 19.00 -1.06 -7.08
N THR A 284 19.03 -0.10 -8.02
CA THR A 284 18.10 1.04 -8.02
C THR A 284 16.64 0.58 -8.19
N ILE A 285 16.43 -0.48 -8.93
CA ILE A 285 15.11 -1.02 -9.25
C ILE A 285 14.60 -1.97 -8.16
N TRP A 286 15.48 -2.71 -7.50
CA TRP A 286 15.13 -3.75 -6.52
C TRP A 286 14.68 -3.25 -5.14
N GLY A 287 14.57 -1.97 -4.94
CA GLY A 287 14.45 -1.33 -3.63
C GLY A 287 13.24 -1.63 -2.76
N SER A 288 12.23 -2.31 -3.26
CA SER A 288 11.12 -2.86 -2.47
C SER A 288 11.16 -4.38 -2.36
N ASN A 289 12.24 -5.01 -2.84
CA ASN A 289 12.35 -6.45 -2.95
C ASN A 289 13.05 -7.04 -1.71
N PRO A 290 12.58 -8.15 -1.12
CA PRO A 290 13.25 -8.83 -0.01
C PRO A 290 14.73 -9.13 -0.27
N LEU A 291 15.10 -9.50 -1.52
CA LEU A 291 16.49 -9.74 -1.90
C LEU A 291 17.37 -8.50 -1.72
N PHE A 292 16.84 -7.29 -1.88
CA PHE A 292 17.59 -6.07 -1.59
C PHE A 292 18.03 -6.01 -0.14
N ASN A 293 17.18 -6.44 0.79
CA ASN A 293 17.51 -6.49 2.21
C ASN A 293 18.55 -7.58 2.51
N ASP A 294 18.51 -8.72 1.82
CA ASP A 294 19.45 -9.82 1.98
C ASP A 294 20.85 -9.49 1.41
N LEU A 295 20.90 -8.71 0.32
CA LEU A 295 22.16 -8.23 -0.28
C LEU A 295 22.90 -7.24 0.60
N PHE A 296 22.18 -6.47 1.41
CA PHE A 296 22.75 -5.54 2.36
C PHE A 296 22.98 -6.24 3.71
N ASN A 297 23.97 -7.11 3.78
CA ASN A 297 24.44 -7.64 5.05
C ASN A 297 25.23 -6.55 5.77
N TYR A 298 24.56 -5.85 6.68
CA TYR A 298 25.08 -4.67 7.37
C TYR A 298 26.25 -4.96 8.31
N GLN A 299 26.56 -6.22 8.60
CA GLN A 299 27.71 -6.62 9.39
C GLN A 299 29.04 -6.26 8.72
N ASP A 300 29.07 -6.29 7.38
CA ASP A 300 30.27 -5.99 6.60
C ASP A 300 30.67 -4.51 6.65
N TYR A 301 29.78 -3.64 7.12
CA TYR A 301 30.02 -2.20 7.23
C TYR A 301 30.36 -1.74 8.64
N GLY A 302 30.58 -2.67 9.59
CA GLY A 302 30.88 -2.35 10.99
C GLY A 302 29.66 -1.97 11.83
N ILE A 303 28.46 -2.09 11.29
CA ILE A 303 27.19 -1.89 11.97
C ILE A 303 26.35 -3.16 11.80
N LYS A 304 25.78 -3.66 12.91
CA LYS A 304 24.95 -4.87 12.86
C LYS A 304 23.73 -4.75 11.95
N LYS A 305 23.18 -3.54 11.78
CA LYS A 305 22.05 -3.28 10.89
C LYS A 305 21.98 -1.78 10.60
N VAL A 306 21.97 -1.40 9.32
CA VAL A 306 21.71 -0.02 8.88
C VAL A 306 20.28 0.06 8.39
N SER A 307 19.43 0.88 9.03
CA SER A 307 18.07 1.08 8.57
C SER A 307 18.00 2.09 7.43
N GLY A 308 16.97 2.00 6.61
CA GLY A 308 16.64 3.02 5.62
C GLY A 308 16.40 4.42 6.21
N ASN A 309 16.22 4.51 7.53
CA ASN A 309 16.11 5.78 8.26
C ASN A 309 17.48 6.48 8.44
N LEU A 310 18.58 5.72 8.52
CA LEU A 310 19.94 6.27 8.63
C LEU A 310 20.54 6.57 7.27
N LEU A 311 20.30 5.72 6.28
CA LEU A 311 20.83 5.86 4.93
C LEU A 311 19.70 5.79 3.90
N LYS A 312 19.80 6.62 2.87
CA LYS A 312 18.91 6.51 1.71
C LYS A 312 19.31 5.30 0.88
N LYS A 313 18.36 4.75 0.11
CA LYS A 313 18.60 3.66 -0.84
C LYS A 313 19.81 3.91 -1.75
N SER A 314 19.95 5.12 -2.31
CA SER A 314 21.09 5.47 -3.14
C SER A 314 22.43 5.40 -2.40
N GLU A 315 22.45 5.73 -1.12
CA GLU A 315 23.65 5.67 -0.27
C GLU A 315 23.99 4.22 0.09
N LEU A 316 23.00 3.38 0.33
CA LEU A 316 23.17 1.93 0.51
C LEU A 316 23.78 1.30 -0.75
N ILE A 317 23.33 1.71 -1.94
CA ILE A 317 23.88 1.25 -3.22
C ILE A 317 25.35 1.66 -3.35
N GLU A 318 25.70 2.90 -3.02
CA GLU A 318 27.10 3.38 -3.05
C GLU A 318 28.00 2.58 -2.07
N LEU A 319 27.48 2.19 -0.90
CA LEU A 319 28.18 1.30 0.02
C LEU A 319 28.39 -0.10 -0.57
N TYR A 320 27.34 -0.70 -1.13
CA TYR A 320 27.39 -2.04 -1.70
C TYR A 320 28.40 -2.12 -2.86
N LEU A 321 28.40 -1.10 -3.73
CA LEU A 321 29.34 -1.01 -4.85
C LEU A 321 30.77 -0.62 -4.41
N GLY A 322 30.99 -0.32 -3.13
CA GLY A 322 32.30 0.10 -2.61
C GLY A 322 32.76 1.48 -3.12
N THR A 323 31.88 2.26 -3.73
CA THR A 323 32.19 3.62 -4.23
C THR A 323 32.34 4.64 -3.10
N LYS A 324 31.73 4.38 -1.95
CA LYS A 324 31.91 5.14 -0.70
C LYS A 324 31.98 4.21 0.50
N LYS A 325 32.61 4.70 1.57
CA LYS A 325 32.67 4.02 2.88
C LYS A 325 31.62 4.60 3.82
N ILE A 326 31.20 3.84 4.82
CA ILE A 326 30.19 4.29 5.78
C ILE A 326 30.56 5.58 6.49
N ASN A 327 31.85 5.74 6.82
CA ASN A 327 32.37 6.95 7.47
C ASN A 327 32.23 8.21 6.59
N ASP A 328 32.16 8.07 5.25
CA ASP A 328 31.98 9.22 4.37
C ASP A 328 30.55 9.78 4.46
N PHE A 329 29.57 8.89 4.70
CA PHE A 329 28.21 9.31 4.97
C PHE A 329 28.05 9.87 6.39
N ALA A 330 28.74 9.30 7.37
CA ALA A 330 28.68 9.74 8.76
C ALA A 330 29.17 11.19 8.98
N LYS A 331 30.10 11.67 8.13
CA LYS A 331 30.55 13.08 8.14
C LYS A 331 29.41 14.08 7.93
N ASN A 332 28.38 13.66 7.19
CA ASN A 332 27.25 14.51 6.80
C ASN A 332 25.90 14.08 7.44
N LYS A 333 25.93 13.05 8.29
CA LYS A 333 24.74 12.49 8.94
C LYS A 333 25.01 12.24 10.42
N LEU A 334 24.51 13.14 11.25
CA LEU A 334 24.75 13.12 12.67
C LEU A 334 24.22 11.83 13.34
N SER A 335 23.02 11.36 12.95
CA SER A 335 22.44 10.11 13.45
C SER A 335 23.31 8.89 13.15
N LEU A 336 23.87 8.79 11.93
CA LEU A 336 24.77 7.71 11.57
C LEU A 336 26.10 7.79 12.37
N ASN A 337 26.64 9.01 12.53
CA ASN A 337 27.83 9.21 13.33
C ASN A 337 27.61 8.78 14.81
N TYR A 338 26.43 9.07 15.36
CA TYR A 338 26.09 8.68 16.73
C TYR A 338 25.98 7.15 16.88
N VAL A 339 25.45 6.46 15.88
CA VAL A 339 25.45 4.98 15.86
C VAL A 339 26.88 4.45 15.82
N LEU A 340 27.73 4.96 14.91
CA LEU A 340 29.12 4.51 14.77
C LEU A 340 29.98 4.78 16.01
N THR A 341 29.69 5.87 16.72
CA THR A 341 30.42 6.26 17.95
C THR A 341 29.74 5.80 19.23
N ASN A 342 28.67 5.04 19.13
CA ASN A 342 27.82 4.58 20.23
C ASN A 342 27.40 5.73 21.17
N LYS A 343 26.99 6.85 20.60
CA LYS A 343 26.63 8.06 21.35
C LYS A 343 25.11 8.24 21.40
N SER A 344 24.55 8.22 22.60
CA SER A 344 23.16 8.62 22.84
C SER A 344 23.02 10.14 22.95
N GLN A 345 21.81 10.63 22.66
CA GLN A 345 21.43 12.02 22.90
C GLN A 345 20.03 12.10 23.52
N TYR A 346 19.90 13.03 24.47
CA TYR A 346 18.64 13.32 25.16
C TYR A 346 18.45 14.84 25.27
N ASP A 347 17.43 15.36 24.61
CA ASP A 347 17.03 16.76 24.73
C ASP A 347 16.12 16.94 25.96
N LYS A 348 16.74 17.28 27.09
CA LYS A 348 16.07 17.38 28.39
C LYS A 348 14.91 18.40 28.40
N GLU A 349 15.02 19.49 27.67
CA GLU A 349 13.97 20.52 27.61
C GLU A 349 12.73 20.02 26.90
N ILE A 350 12.92 19.38 25.73
CA ILE A 350 11.81 18.79 24.97
C ILE A 350 11.21 17.64 25.77
N ILE A 351 12.01 16.71 26.28
CA ILE A 351 11.54 15.57 27.08
C ILE A 351 10.69 16.06 28.25
N LYS A 352 11.19 17.05 29.02
CA LYS A 352 10.49 17.65 30.16
C LYS A 352 9.15 18.25 29.74
N SER A 353 9.09 18.90 28.58
CA SER A 353 7.85 19.49 28.07
C SER A 353 6.77 18.43 27.82
N TYR A 354 7.14 17.24 27.32
CA TYR A 354 6.22 16.10 27.14
C TYR A 354 5.81 15.48 28.46
N LEU A 355 6.76 15.26 29.39
CA LEU A 355 6.47 14.71 30.71
C LEU A 355 5.49 15.60 31.48
N ASN A 356 5.70 16.92 31.48
CA ASN A 356 4.83 17.87 32.17
C ASN A 356 3.39 17.87 31.65
N LYS A 357 3.18 17.58 30.36
CA LYS A 357 1.83 17.45 29.79
C LYS A 357 1.11 16.21 30.29
N ILE A 358 1.83 15.16 30.67
CA ILE A 358 1.24 13.84 30.97
C ILE A 358 1.18 13.60 32.48
N GLU A 359 2.25 13.88 33.22
CA GLU A 359 2.44 13.48 34.62
C GLU A 359 1.35 13.99 35.56
N ILE A 360 0.95 15.26 35.42
CA ILE A 360 0.05 15.94 36.36
C ILE A 360 -1.38 16.08 35.85
N ASN A 361 -1.65 15.66 34.62
CA ASN A 361 -2.90 15.91 33.91
C ASN A 361 -3.76 14.63 33.78
N ASN A 362 -4.98 14.86 33.32
CA ASN A 362 -5.90 13.80 32.93
C ASN A 362 -5.69 13.51 31.44
N ILE A 363 -5.41 12.27 31.12
CA ILE A 363 -5.00 11.85 29.77
C ILE A 363 -5.94 10.78 29.24
N VAL A 364 -6.24 10.86 27.94
CA VAL A 364 -6.81 9.77 27.18
C VAL A 364 -5.73 9.22 26.25
N TRP A 365 -5.39 7.96 26.42
CA TRP A 365 -4.53 7.18 25.52
C TRP A 365 -5.43 6.37 24.61
N TYR A 366 -5.23 6.40 23.31
CA TYR A 366 -6.08 5.62 22.41
C TYR A 366 -5.34 5.22 21.14
N ASP A 367 -5.82 4.13 20.54
CA ASP A 367 -5.31 3.57 19.30
C ASP A 367 -6.44 2.96 18.46
N PHE A 368 -6.25 2.88 17.15
CA PHE A 368 -7.21 2.38 16.17
C PHE A 368 -6.67 1.24 15.34
N GLU A 369 -7.58 0.30 15.01
CA GLU A 369 -7.37 -0.63 13.91
C GLU A 369 -8.46 -0.46 12.84
N GLY A 370 -8.05 -0.57 11.58
CA GLY A 370 -8.94 -0.36 10.45
C GLY A 370 -8.79 -1.42 9.36
N PHE A 371 -9.81 -1.54 8.50
CA PHE A 371 -9.77 -2.38 7.32
C PHE A 371 -10.24 -1.62 6.08
N SER A 372 -9.88 -2.08 4.90
CA SER A 372 -10.24 -1.46 3.63
C SER A 372 -10.57 -2.48 2.56
N MET A 373 -11.41 -2.08 1.58
CA MET A 373 -11.80 -2.89 0.45
C MET A 373 -11.57 -2.14 -0.87
N PRO A 374 -11.37 -2.82 -2.00
CA PRO A 374 -11.19 -2.18 -3.31
C PRO A 374 -12.48 -1.54 -3.87
N TYR A 375 -13.50 -1.38 -3.05
CA TYR A 375 -14.79 -0.74 -3.34
C TYR A 375 -15.30 -0.01 -2.08
N SER A 376 -16.39 0.76 -2.21
CA SER A 376 -16.97 1.46 -1.06
C SER A 376 -17.53 0.48 -0.02
N ILE A 377 -17.09 0.58 1.23
CA ILE A 377 -17.61 -0.26 2.34
C ILE A 377 -18.94 0.30 2.85
N LEU A 378 -19.03 1.62 2.99
CA LEU A 378 -20.23 2.36 3.36
C LEU A 378 -20.56 3.38 2.28
N ALA A 379 -21.80 3.92 2.30
CA ALA A 379 -22.12 5.10 1.54
C ALA A 379 -21.12 6.22 1.83
N HIS A 380 -20.75 6.96 0.81
CA HIS A 380 -19.79 8.07 0.85
C HIS A 380 -18.33 7.68 1.11
N THR A 381 -18.00 6.38 1.27
CA THR A 381 -16.60 5.95 1.33
C THR A 381 -16.01 5.73 -0.06
N LYS A 382 -14.70 5.85 -0.18
CA LYS A 382 -13.96 5.63 -1.42
C LYS A 382 -13.38 4.21 -1.47
N PRO A 383 -13.11 3.66 -2.67
CA PRO A 383 -12.31 2.46 -2.81
C PRO A 383 -10.99 2.61 -2.04
N TYR A 384 -10.61 1.58 -1.29
CA TYR A 384 -9.43 1.53 -0.42
C TYR A 384 -9.43 2.52 0.76
N GLN A 385 -10.52 3.23 1.02
CA GLN A 385 -10.64 4.01 2.25
C GLN A 385 -10.72 3.06 3.43
N GLN A 386 -9.77 3.21 4.35
CA GLN A 386 -9.71 2.39 5.55
C GLN A 386 -10.72 2.89 6.59
N LEU A 387 -11.64 2.02 7.00
CA LEU A 387 -12.61 2.28 8.07
C LEU A 387 -12.10 1.70 9.38
N VAL A 388 -12.21 2.47 10.44
CA VAL A 388 -11.89 2.03 11.79
C VAL A 388 -12.99 1.09 12.28
N PHE A 389 -12.61 -0.12 12.71
CA PHE A 389 -13.50 -1.11 13.32
C PHE A 389 -13.11 -1.50 14.74
N GLN A 390 -11.98 -0.94 15.21
CA GLN A 390 -11.51 -1.19 16.57
C GLN A 390 -10.95 0.08 17.19
N LEU A 391 -11.28 0.28 18.47
CA LEU A 391 -10.75 1.31 19.35
C LEU A 391 -10.33 0.65 20.65
N SER A 392 -9.14 0.93 21.12
CA SER A 392 -8.74 0.75 22.51
C SER A 392 -8.43 2.09 23.15
N LEU A 393 -8.88 2.30 24.36
CA LEU A 393 -8.59 3.52 25.09
C LEU A 393 -8.37 3.28 26.58
N ILE A 394 -7.43 4.04 27.16
CA ILE A 394 -7.14 4.07 28.59
C ILE A 394 -7.22 5.51 29.07
N ARG A 395 -7.83 5.75 30.23
CA ARG A 395 -7.82 7.06 30.87
C ARG A 395 -6.93 7.03 32.09
N THR A 396 -6.07 8.04 32.23
CA THR A 396 -5.23 8.19 33.42
C THR A 396 -5.47 9.54 34.09
N GLU A 397 -5.47 9.56 35.43
CA GLU A 397 -5.39 10.77 36.25
C GLU A 397 -4.07 10.75 37.00
N LYS A 398 -3.19 11.72 36.73
CA LYS A 398 -1.86 11.80 37.36
C LYS A 398 -1.11 10.47 37.33
N GLU A 399 -0.99 9.86 36.15
CA GLU A 399 -0.36 8.57 35.89
C GLU A 399 -1.07 7.33 36.48
N GLN A 400 -2.21 7.48 37.11
CA GLN A 400 -2.99 6.35 37.59
C GLN A 400 -4.05 5.98 36.57
N ILE A 401 -4.08 4.71 36.16
CA ILE A 401 -5.12 4.19 35.27
C ILE A 401 -6.44 4.16 36.06
N ILE A 402 -7.44 4.86 35.54
CA ILE A 402 -8.78 4.93 36.15
C ILE A 402 -9.86 4.29 35.31
N PHE A 403 -9.58 4.06 34.02
CA PHE A 403 -10.55 3.49 33.08
C PHE A 403 -9.81 2.83 31.92
N ASN A 404 -10.35 1.71 31.46
CA ASN A 404 -9.88 0.96 30.29
C ASN A 404 -11.09 0.44 29.51
N GLU A 405 -11.09 0.60 28.21
CA GLU A 405 -12.15 0.11 27.35
C GLU A 405 -11.63 -0.31 25.98
N ASN A 406 -12.12 -1.45 25.50
CA ASN A 406 -11.86 -1.98 24.17
C ASN A 406 -13.18 -2.12 23.42
N LEU A 407 -13.29 -1.53 22.24
CA LEU A 407 -14.43 -1.61 21.35
C LEU A 407 -13.99 -2.29 20.06
N VAL A 408 -14.58 -3.46 19.75
CA VAL A 408 -14.43 -4.14 18.47
C VAL A 408 -15.78 -4.17 17.77
N ILE A 409 -15.89 -3.49 16.65
CA ILE A 409 -17.11 -3.38 15.84
C ILE A 409 -17.10 -4.53 14.84
N ASP A 410 -18.24 -5.20 14.67
CA ASP A 410 -18.38 -6.20 13.61
C ASP A 410 -18.32 -5.54 12.22
N PRO A 411 -17.28 -5.80 11.40
CA PRO A 411 -17.15 -5.22 10.09
C PRO A 411 -18.36 -5.41 9.16
N GLN A 412 -19.14 -6.48 9.35
CA GLN A 412 -20.38 -6.71 8.58
C GLN A 412 -21.50 -5.74 8.93
N LYS A 413 -21.46 -5.15 10.11
CA LYS A 413 -22.53 -4.30 10.67
C LYS A 413 -22.07 -2.85 10.85
N ILE A 414 -20.85 -2.53 10.42
CA ILE A 414 -20.28 -1.19 10.61
C ILE A 414 -21.18 -0.10 10.03
N SER A 415 -21.33 0.99 10.76
CA SER A 415 -22.21 2.11 10.44
C SER A 415 -21.65 3.44 10.91
N THR A 416 -22.24 4.55 10.49
CA THR A 416 -21.89 5.88 10.99
C THR A 416 -22.14 6.07 12.48
N ASN A 417 -23.10 5.34 13.06
CA ASN A 417 -23.36 5.35 14.51
C ASN A 417 -22.16 4.79 15.30
N ASP A 418 -21.42 3.84 14.74
CA ASP A 418 -20.21 3.32 15.37
C ASP A 418 -19.13 4.41 15.45
N PHE A 419 -19.01 5.26 14.43
CA PHE A 419 -18.08 6.39 14.45
C PHE A 419 -18.51 7.46 15.45
N VAL A 420 -19.82 7.70 15.59
CA VAL A 420 -20.36 8.56 16.69
C VAL A 420 -19.92 8.00 18.04
N ASN A 421 -20.10 6.70 18.26
CA ASN A 421 -19.75 6.03 19.51
C ASN A 421 -18.22 6.10 19.77
N ILE A 422 -17.38 5.87 18.77
CA ILE A 422 -15.91 6.00 18.88
C ILE A 422 -15.53 7.40 19.35
N ILE A 423 -16.03 8.46 18.70
CA ILE A 423 -15.70 9.84 19.04
C ILE A 423 -16.18 10.19 20.45
N GLU A 424 -17.41 9.76 20.82
CA GLU A 424 -17.96 9.99 22.17
C GLU A 424 -17.12 9.29 23.25
N LYS A 425 -16.62 8.09 22.99
CA LYS A 425 -15.77 7.35 23.93
C LYS A 425 -14.40 7.98 24.12
N ILE A 426 -13.77 8.45 23.04
CA ILE A 426 -12.46 9.12 23.12
C ILE A 426 -12.60 10.46 23.84
N TYR A 427 -13.65 11.24 23.52
CA TYR A 427 -13.84 12.52 24.15
C TYR A 427 -14.15 12.38 25.63
N TRP A 428 -13.32 13.03 26.45
CA TRP A 428 -13.53 13.10 27.88
C TRP A 428 -13.40 14.56 28.33
N SER A 429 -14.48 15.13 28.87
CA SER A 429 -14.54 16.56 29.25
C SER A 429 -13.49 16.98 30.28
N LYS A 430 -12.94 16.04 31.04
CA LYS A 430 -11.88 16.28 32.03
C LYS A 430 -10.47 16.10 31.46
N ALA A 431 -10.31 15.57 30.24
CA ALA A 431 -9.01 15.37 29.63
C ALA A 431 -8.36 16.71 29.28
N GLN A 432 -7.11 16.87 29.68
CA GLN A 432 -6.26 17.98 29.23
C GLN A 432 -5.53 17.62 27.95
N TYR A 433 -5.12 16.35 27.80
CA TYR A 433 -4.41 15.88 26.60
C TYR A 433 -4.89 14.51 26.17
N TYR A 434 -4.68 14.25 24.87
CA TYR A 434 -4.88 12.95 24.20
C TYR A 434 -3.52 12.46 23.74
N VAL A 435 -3.13 11.24 24.06
CA VAL A 435 -1.81 10.71 23.72
C VAL A 435 -1.96 9.56 22.73
N VAL A 436 -1.18 9.64 21.67
CA VAL A 436 -1.15 8.66 20.57
C VAL A 436 0.29 8.36 20.16
N TYR A 437 0.45 7.34 19.32
CA TYR A 437 1.70 7.04 18.65
C TYR A 437 1.51 7.09 17.14
N ASN A 438 1.92 8.15 16.46
CA ASN A 438 1.65 8.55 15.07
C ASN A 438 0.34 9.36 14.89
N LYS A 439 0.31 10.53 15.48
CA LYS A 439 -0.81 11.48 15.43
C LYS A 439 -1.44 11.64 14.04
N ASN A 440 -0.64 11.56 12.96
CA ASN A 440 -1.15 11.77 11.61
C ASN A 440 -2.21 10.74 11.22
N TYR A 441 -2.06 9.49 11.66
CA TYR A 441 -3.02 8.43 11.37
C TYR A 441 -4.31 8.62 12.19
N GLU A 442 -4.21 8.75 13.51
CA GLU A 442 -5.38 8.83 14.39
C GLU A 442 -6.23 10.07 14.09
N ILE A 443 -5.60 11.23 13.88
CA ILE A 443 -6.33 12.46 13.55
C ILE A 443 -6.95 12.38 12.14
N LEU A 444 -6.27 11.78 11.17
CA LEU A 444 -6.86 11.55 9.86
C LEU A 444 -8.13 10.69 9.97
N LYS A 445 -8.08 9.60 10.76
CA LYS A 445 -9.23 8.71 10.93
C LYS A 445 -10.41 9.42 11.62
N LEU A 446 -10.16 10.21 12.64
CA LEU A 446 -11.20 11.03 13.26
C LEU A 446 -11.84 12.02 12.28
N LYS A 447 -11.05 12.65 11.42
CA LYS A 447 -11.57 13.55 10.37
C LYS A 447 -12.40 12.81 9.33
N GLU A 448 -11.94 11.67 8.88
CA GLU A 448 -12.69 10.81 7.94
C GLU A 448 -14.03 10.34 8.55
N MET A 449 -14.06 10.02 9.85
CA MET A 449 -15.31 9.71 10.57
C MET A 449 -16.28 10.89 10.56
N ILE A 450 -15.78 12.12 10.85
CA ILE A 450 -16.61 13.34 10.80
C ILE A 450 -17.16 13.59 9.40
N GLU A 451 -16.35 13.39 8.34
CA GLU A 451 -16.84 13.54 6.97
C GLU A 451 -18.00 12.58 6.64
N LEU A 452 -18.00 11.37 7.17
CA LEU A 452 -19.08 10.40 7.00
C LEU A 452 -20.30 10.77 7.86
N ILE A 453 -20.09 11.19 9.10
CA ILE A 453 -21.15 11.65 10.02
C ILE A 453 -21.87 12.89 9.45
N GLU A 454 -21.14 13.84 8.86
CA GLU A 454 -21.73 15.04 8.24
C GLU A 454 -22.68 14.70 7.08
N LYS A 455 -22.41 13.62 6.37
CA LYS A 455 -23.23 13.16 5.25
C LYS A 455 -24.41 12.27 5.64
N ASP A 456 -24.45 11.77 6.88
CA ASP A 456 -25.56 10.93 7.35
C ASP A 456 -26.80 11.79 7.65
N GLU A 457 -27.85 11.62 6.84
CA GLU A 457 -29.09 12.36 6.94
C GLU A 457 -29.91 12.04 8.21
N ASN A 458 -29.64 10.90 8.86
CA ASN A 458 -30.34 10.48 10.06
C ASN A 458 -29.82 11.20 11.33
N LEU A 459 -28.67 11.86 11.25
CA LEU A 459 -28.08 12.56 12.39
C LEU A 459 -28.47 14.05 12.40
N SER A 460 -28.82 14.57 13.59
CA SER A 460 -29.17 15.96 13.76
C SER A 460 -27.98 16.90 13.52
N LEU A 461 -28.24 18.13 13.05
CA LEU A 461 -27.20 19.14 12.89
C LEU A 461 -26.48 19.48 14.21
N GLU A 462 -27.19 19.41 15.33
CA GLU A 462 -26.62 19.63 16.65
C GLU A 462 -25.60 18.54 17.00
N THR A 463 -25.96 17.26 16.79
CA THR A 463 -25.06 16.12 16.99
C THR A 463 -23.80 16.26 16.12
N LYS A 464 -23.96 16.56 14.83
CA LYS A 464 -22.84 16.76 13.88
C LYS A 464 -21.90 17.86 14.34
N LYS A 465 -22.44 19.03 14.73
CA LYS A 465 -21.64 20.15 15.25
C LYS A 465 -20.93 19.79 16.56
N SER A 466 -21.62 19.11 17.48
CA SER A 466 -21.04 18.66 18.75
C SER A 466 -19.83 17.76 18.50
N LEU A 467 -19.97 16.73 17.65
CA LEU A 467 -18.91 15.77 17.33
C LEU A 467 -17.73 16.43 16.61
N SER A 468 -18.00 17.34 15.64
CA SER A 468 -16.95 18.09 14.96
C SER A 468 -16.15 18.96 15.94
N ASN A 469 -16.79 19.58 16.92
CA ASN A 469 -16.11 20.34 17.96
C ASN A 469 -15.27 19.45 18.88
N LYS A 470 -15.79 18.26 19.27
CA LYS A 470 -15.04 17.28 20.06
C LYS A 470 -13.76 16.85 19.34
N VAL A 471 -13.86 16.50 18.05
CA VAL A 471 -12.68 16.10 17.26
C VAL A 471 -11.67 17.25 17.15
N LYS A 472 -12.11 18.50 16.98
CA LYS A 472 -11.21 19.66 17.00
C LYS A 472 -10.47 19.81 18.34
N LEU A 473 -11.17 19.61 19.46
CA LEU A 473 -10.55 19.66 20.79
C LEU A 473 -9.55 18.51 20.98
N ILE A 474 -9.88 17.30 20.53
CA ILE A 474 -8.98 16.16 20.54
C ILE A 474 -7.72 16.47 19.73
N GLU A 475 -7.86 16.92 18.47
CA GLU A 475 -6.73 17.27 17.59
C GLU A 475 -5.80 18.33 18.20
N GLN A 476 -6.39 19.40 18.76
CA GLN A 476 -5.63 20.53 19.36
C GLN A 476 -4.80 20.09 20.56
N ASN A 477 -5.34 19.14 21.35
CA ASN A 477 -4.72 18.68 22.58
C ASN A 477 -4.03 17.31 22.43
N THR A 478 -3.81 16.83 21.20
CA THR A 478 -3.12 15.56 20.95
C THR A 478 -1.60 15.72 21.05
N VAL A 479 -1.00 14.87 21.87
CA VAL A 479 0.45 14.70 22.04
C VAL A 479 0.87 13.42 21.32
N ASP A 480 1.85 13.51 20.45
CA ASP A 480 2.43 12.37 19.72
C ASP A 480 3.74 11.93 20.36
N LEU A 481 3.78 10.72 20.90
CA LEU A 481 5.00 10.18 21.48
C LEU A 481 6.06 9.83 20.42
N LEU A 482 5.64 9.59 19.17
CA LEU A 482 6.56 9.33 18.06
C LEU A 482 7.54 10.49 17.84
N ASP A 483 7.12 11.74 18.09
CA ASP A 483 7.94 12.93 17.92
C ASP A 483 9.22 12.89 18.77
N LEU A 484 9.21 12.17 19.90
CA LEU A 484 10.38 12.03 20.75
C LEU A 484 11.47 11.14 20.14
N PHE A 485 11.10 10.21 19.24
CA PHE A 485 11.99 9.20 18.67
C PHE A 485 12.17 9.34 17.15
N SER A 486 11.34 10.14 16.47
CA SER A 486 11.39 10.24 15.02
C SER A 486 12.54 11.13 14.55
N ILE A 487 13.26 10.63 13.53
CA ILE A 487 14.31 11.40 12.87
C ILE A 487 13.65 12.40 11.92
N SER A 488 13.81 13.68 12.19
CA SER A 488 13.45 14.72 11.20
C SER A 488 14.22 14.46 9.90
N GLN A 489 13.55 14.54 8.75
CA GLN A 489 14.19 14.39 7.43
C GLN A 489 15.25 15.47 7.13
N SER A 490 15.45 16.47 7.98
CA SER A 490 16.53 17.43 7.84
C SER A 490 17.87 16.80 8.23
N LYS A 491 18.89 16.99 7.41
CA LYS A 491 20.21 16.35 7.49
C LYS A 491 20.93 16.52 8.83
N ASP A 492 20.55 17.52 9.62
CA ASP A 492 21.29 17.96 10.81
C ASP A 492 20.50 17.83 12.13
N LYS A 493 19.33 17.16 12.10
CA LYS A 493 18.50 16.99 13.28
C LYS A 493 18.41 15.53 13.68
N ILE A 494 18.78 15.25 14.92
CA ILE A 494 18.48 14.00 15.60
C ILE A 494 17.22 14.18 16.45
N PRO A 495 16.46 13.08 16.71
CA PRO A 495 15.28 13.16 17.56
C PRO A 495 15.64 13.59 18.99
N PRO A 496 14.68 14.10 19.77
CA PRO A 496 14.89 14.45 21.17
C PRO A 496 15.46 13.30 22.00
N ILE A 497 15.12 12.06 21.67
CA ILE A 497 15.69 10.84 22.23
C ILE A 497 16.34 10.05 21.11
N PHE A 498 17.66 9.93 21.13
CA PHE A 498 18.40 9.10 20.20
C PHE A 498 19.21 8.04 20.96
N ILE A 499 18.91 6.79 20.66
CA ILE A 499 19.57 5.60 21.21
C ILE A 499 20.22 4.86 20.05
N PRO A 500 21.55 4.68 20.03
CA PRO A 500 22.25 4.02 18.92
C PRO A 500 21.71 2.64 18.57
N ASP A 501 21.37 1.84 19.58
CA ASP A 501 20.86 0.47 19.40
C ASP A 501 19.51 0.41 18.70
N LEU A 502 18.74 1.51 18.67
CA LEU A 502 17.52 1.63 17.89
C LEU A 502 17.80 1.87 16.39
N LEU A 503 19.05 2.17 16.00
CA LEU A 503 19.47 2.35 14.61
C LEU A 503 18.58 3.32 13.80
N GLY A 504 18.01 4.34 14.47
CA GLY A 504 17.08 5.28 13.88
C GLY A 504 15.66 4.77 13.69
N PHE A 505 15.35 3.55 14.13
CA PHE A 505 13.98 3.08 14.19
C PHE A 505 13.22 3.77 15.32
N SER A 506 11.99 4.21 15.00
CA SER A 506 11.12 4.92 15.93
C SER A 506 9.78 4.21 16.17
N SER A 507 9.58 3.00 15.62
CA SER A 507 8.32 2.29 15.85
C SER A 507 8.21 1.80 17.30
N ILE A 508 6.98 1.81 17.84
CA ILE A 508 6.71 1.40 19.21
C ILE A 508 7.21 -0.03 19.50
N LYS A 509 7.09 -0.95 18.53
CA LYS A 509 7.58 -2.34 18.63
C LYS A 509 9.11 -2.43 18.73
N LYS A 510 9.84 -1.55 18.02
CA LYS A 510 11.32 -1.53 18.14
C LYS A 510 11.75 -0.99 19.49
N ILE A 511 11.04 -0.01 20.04
CA ILE A 511 11.29 0.51 21.38
C ILE A 511 10.96 -0.55 22.43
N GLU A 512 9.83 -1.25 22.29
CA GLU A 512 9.46 -2.37 23.14
C GLU A 512 10.54 -3.45 23.15
N ASN A 513 10.98 -3.89 21.96
CA ASN A 513 12.05 -4.87 21.84
C ASN A 513 13.35 -4.40 22.50
N TYR A 514 13.70 -3.11 22.38
CA TYR A 514 14.86 -2.53 23.04
C TYR A 514 14.72 -2.59 24.58
N ILE A 515 13.56 -2.21 25.11
CA ILE A 515 13.26 -2.25 26.55
C ILE A 515 13.40 -3.69 27.09
N ASN A 516 12.82 -4.66 26.40
CA ASN A 516 12.85 -6.06 26.80
C ASN A 516 14.25 -6.67 26.69
N ASN A 517 14.98 -6.43 25.60
CA ASN A 517 16.31 -6.98 25.37
C ASN A 517 17.34 -6.44 26.37
N ASN A 518 17.14 -5.22 26.86
CA ASN A 518 17.98 -4.61 27.89
C ASN A 518 17.45 -4.82 29.31
N ASN A 519 16.41 -5.64 29.49
CA ASN A 519 15.78 -5.94 30.79
C ASN A 519 15.40 -4.67 31.59
N ILE A 520 14.97 -3.61 30.89
CA ILE A 520 14.58 -2.34 31.50
C ILE A 520 13.23 -2.53 32.21
N LYS A 521 13.23 -2.46 33.54
CA LYS A 521 12.01 -2.54 34.34
C LYS A 521 11.35 -1.17 34.43
N LEU A 522 10.06 -1.11 34.10
CA LEU A 522 9.23 0.08 34.13
C LEU A 522 7.97 -0.16 34.99
N LYS A 523 7.28 0.92 35.37
CA LYS A 523 6.03 0.86 36.13
C LYS A 523 4.93 0.08 35.39
N VAL A 524 4.91 0.20 34.06
CA VAL A 524 4.01 -0.53 33.17
C VAL A 524 4.85 -1.32 32.19
N MET A 525 4.56 -2.59 32.05
CA MET A 525 5.15 -3.50 31.07
C MET A 525 4.02 -4.13 30.27
N ILE A 526 4.30 -4.49 29.01
CA ILE A 526 3.33 -5.11 28.12
C ILE A 526 3.68 -6.58 27.86
N LYS A 527 2.69 -7.31 27.36
CA LYS A 527 2.93 -8.63 26.78
C LYS A 527 3.73 -8.46 25.48
N PRO A 528 4.87 -9.13 25.31
CA PRO A 528 5.64 -9.04 24.06
C PRO A 528 4.76 -9.39 22.85
N TYR A 529 4.84 -8.59 21.78
CA TYR A 529 3.99 -8.77 20.59
C TYR A 529 4.07 -10.18 20.01
N LYS A 530 5.26 -10.81 20.02
CA LYS A 530 5.45 -12.20 19.57
C LYS A 530 4.63 -13.26 20.32
N ASN A 531 4.09 -12.91 21.49
CA ASN A 531 3.27 -13.79 22.34
C ASN A 531 1.78 -13.52 22.18
N LEU A 532 1.38 -12.56 21.35
CA LEU A 532 -0.01 -12.28 21.00
C LEU A 532 -0.46 -13.16 19.82
N ASN A 533 -1.76 -13.45 19.75
CA ASN A 533 -2.34 -14.13 18.60
C ASN A 533 -2.39 -13.23 17.35
N ILE A 534 -2.56 -11.92 17.55
CA ILE A 534 -2.42 -10.89 16.53
C ILE A 534 -1.18 -10.07 16.90
N GLN A 535 -0.23 -9.96 15.99
CA GLN A 535 1.08 -9.39 16.28
C GLN A 535 1.35 -8.06 15.57
N ASN A 536 0.52 -7.72 14.59
CA ASN A 536 0.66 -6.48 13.81
C ASN A 536 -0.68 -6.02 13.22
N GLY A 537 -0.75 -4.75 12.80
CA GLY A 537 -1.94 -4.14 12.21
C GLY A 537 -2.41 -4.80 10.91
N LEU A 538 -1.48 -5.41 10.13
CA LEU A 538 -1.85 -6.17 8.93
C LEU A 538 -2.66 -7.42 9.27
N MET A 539 -2.27 -8.16 10.31
CA MET A 539 -3.07 -9.29 10.81
C MET A 539 -4.43 -8.83 11.33
N ALA A 540 -4.48 -7.70 12.05
CA ALA A 540 -5.73 -7.11 12.53
C ALA A 540 -6.65 -6.72 11.36
N MET A 541 -6.13 -6.00 10.37
CA MET A 541 -6.84 -5.63 9.14
C MET A 541 -7.37 -6.86 8.40
N ASN A 542 -6.56 -7.92 8.29
CA ASN A 542 -6.93 -9.18 7.65
C ASN A 542 -8.15 -9.82 8.33
N LYS A 543 -8.19 -9.85 9.67
CA LYS A 543 -9.36 -10.36 10.41
C LYS A 543 -10.62 -9.52 10.14
N GLY A 544 -10.48 -8.20 10.06
CA GLY A 544 -11.56 -7.30 9.67
C GLY A 544 -12.10 -7.62 8.27
N ILE A 545 -11.21 -7.83 7.28
CA ILE A 545 -11.58 -8.19 5.91
C ILE A 545 -12.25 -9.58 5.87
N GLN A 546 -11.70 -10.59 6.57
CA GLN A 546 -12.29 -11.93 6.65
C GLN A 546 -13.72 -11.88 7.18
N ARG A 547 -13.95 -11.10 8.23
CA ARG A 547 -15.30 -10.92 8.81
C ARG A 547 -16.22 -10.20 7.83
N TYR A 548 -15.76 -9.11 7.22
CA TYR A 548 -16.55 -8.35 6.26
C TYR A 548 -17.01 -9.20 5.07
N LEU A 549 -16.13 -10.07 4.55
CA LEU A 549 -16.39 -10.98 3.43
C LEU A 549 -17.13 -12.27 3.85
N ASN A 550 -17.51 -12.39 5.11
CA ASN A 550 -18.13 -13.60 5.67
C ASN A 550 -17.28 -14.89 5.49
N SER A 551 -15.95 -14.72 5.43
CA SER A 551 -15.01 -15.84 5.38
C SER A 551 -14.80 -16.51 6.74
N ILE A 552 -15.16 -15.81 7.82
CA ILE A 552 -15.22 -16.33 9.19
C ILE A 552 -16.64 -16.11 9.75
N GLY A 553 -17.18 -17.15 10.40
CA GLY A 553 -18.51 -17.15 10.99
C GLY A 553 -18.56 -16.47 12.38
N ASP A 554 -19.74 -16.39 12.98
CA ASP A 554 -19.96 -15.68 14.24
C ASP A 554 -19.12 -16.23 15.40
N LEU A 555 -19.02 -17.56 15.53
CA LEU A 555 -18.25 -18.20 16.61
C LEU A 555 -16.74 -17.91 16.49
N GLU A 556 -16.21 -17.95 15.27
CA GLU A 556 -14.81 -17.61 15.02
C GLU A 556 -14.58 -16.11 15.24
N TRP A 557 -15.51 -15.26 14.77
CA TRP A 557 -15.44 -13.82 14.99
C TRP A 557 -15.43 -13.46 16.48
N GLU A 558 -16.25 -14.13 17.30
CA GLU A 558 -16.24 -13.91 18.75
C GLU A 558 -14.87 -14.20 19.38
N LYS A 559 -14.15 -15.22 18.90
CA LYS A 559 -12.78 -15.51 19.32
C LYS A 559 -11.80 -14.45 18.81
N GLU A 560 -11.88 -14.12 17.51
CA GLU A 560 -10.95 -13.18 16.90
C GLU A 560 -11.14 -11.75 17.41
N SER A 561 -12.37 -11.36 17.76
CA SER A 561 -12.63 -10.05 18.38
C SER A 561 -11.94 -9.89 19.75
N LYS A 562 -11.81 -10.98 20.53
CA LYS A 562 -11.03 -10.98 21.78
C LYS A 562 -9.53 -10.85 21.52
N ASN A 563 -9.01 -11.53 20.49
CA ASN A 563 -7.60 -11.41 20.08
C ASN A 563 -7.28 -9.99 19.58
N LEU A 564 -8.21 -9.40 18.81
CA LEU A 564 -8.12 -8.02 18.34
C LEU A 564 -8.11 -7.04 19.54
N ALA A 565 -9.05 -7.21 20.50
CA ALA A 565 -9.10 -6.38 21.69
C ALA A 565 -7.79 -6.45 22.47
N GLU A 566 -7.24 -7.66 22.69
CA GLU A 566 -5.95 -7.85 23.38
C GLU A 566 -4.80 -7.14 22.65
N TYR A 567 -4.77 -7.21 21.32
CA TYR A 567 -3.71 -6.59 20.51
C TYR A 567 -3.74 -5.06 20.62
N CYS A 568 -4.87 -4.42 20.31
CA CYS A 568 -4.98 -2.96 20.32
C CYS A 568 -4.86 -2.38 21.75
N GLU A 569 -5.37 -3.10 22.77
CA GLU A 569 -5.14 -2.75 24.17
C GLU A 569 -3.65 -2.76 24.51
N ASN A 570 -2.92 -3.78 24.03
CA ASN A 570 -1.49 -3.89 24.22
C ASN A 570 -0.73 -2.71 23.57
N ASP A 571 -1.19 -2.21 22.40
CA ASP A 571 -0.63 -1.03 21.75
C ASP A 571 -0.84 0.23 22.60
N VAL A 572 -2.01 0.40 23.25
CA VAL A 572 -2.26 1.52 24.16
C VAL A 572 -1.40 1.40 25.43
N TYR A 573 -1.27 0.20 26.02
CA TYR A 573 -0.33 -0.01 27.14
C TYR A 573 1.12 0.21 26.71
N ALA A 574 1.50 -0.10 25.48
CA ALA A 574 2.84 0.16 24.97
C ALA A 574 3.16 1.66 24.93
N MET A 575 2.19 2.52 24.59
CA MET A 575 2.37 3.98 24.69
C MET A 575 2.65 4.41 26.14
N ILE A 576 1.90 3.86 27.12
CA ILE A 576 2.14 4.15 28.55
C ILE A 576 3.51 3.61 28.99
N MET A 577 3.92 2.43 28.53
CA MET A 577 5.25 1.88 28.76
C MET A 577 6.35 2.79 28.21
N VAL A 578 6.20 3.27 26.96
CA VAL A 578 7.12 4.20 26.32
C VAL A 578 7.20 5.52 27.12
N TYR A 579 6.07 6.03 27.60
CA TYR A 579 6.06 7.21 28.46
C TYR A 579 6.90 6.99 29.74
N PHE A 580 6.75 5.86 30.44
CA PHE A 580 7.58 5.56 31.63
C PHE A 580 9.05 5.32 31.26
N PHE A 581 9.33 4.81 30.07
CA PHE A 581 10.70 4.71 29.56
C PHE A 581 11.32 6.10 29.34
N VAL A 582 10.59 7.02 28.72
CA VAL A 582 11.01 8.42 28.56
C VAL A 582 11.25 9.10 29.91
N LYS A 583 10.36 8.87 30.88
CA LYS A 583 10.50 9.40 32.26
C LYS A 583 11.77 8.87 32.94
N LYS A 584 12.07 7.57 32.80
CA LYS A 584 13.28 6.95 33.31
C LYS A 584 14.54 7.56 32.66
N ILE A 585 14.57 7.70 31.33
CA ILE A 585 15.65 8.37 30.60
C ILE A 585 15.89 9.78 31.16
N TYR A 586 14.83 10.56 31.38
CA TYR A 586 14.93 11.91 31.91
C TYR A 586 15.53 11.96 33.33
N GLN A 587 15.21 10.97 34.17
CA GLN A 587 15.69 10.90 35.56
C GLN A 587 17.17 10.45 35.66
N GLU A 588 17.61 9.59 34.74
CA GLU A 588 18.94 8.99 34.76
C GLU A 588 20.01 9.85 34.04
N ASN A 589 19.62 10.80 33.21
CA ASN A 589 20.50 11.66 32.43
C ASN A 589 20.29 13.14 32.77
#